data_ad824f4d1bb9d57b0511c36a1105150e
#
_entry.id   ad824f4d1bb9d57b0511c36a1105150e
#
_cell.length_a   1.000
_cell.length_b   1.000
_cell.length_c   1.000
_cell.angle_alpha   90.00
_cell.angle_beta   90.00
_cell.angle_gamma   90.00
#
_symmetry.space_group_name_H-M   'P 1'
#
loop_
_entity.id
_entity.type
_entity.pdbx_description
1 polymer ?
#
loop_
_entity_poly.entity_id
_entity_poly.type
_entity_poly.pdbx_seq_one_letter_code
_entity_poly.pdbx_strand_id
1 'polypeptide(L)'
;AFSYAETYRYYKTVNIYKFSREFSRHKYVPFLEAYTKAVGNNEYYEQVLRVITLLDKTDLKALPITTEKWYEIDDVQDLDIASALFADQPAERKKQYMRRYGGYWRFPGMLDFCYLVNPYFPSERMRDEMRANFDVLLTEYPSGMYVNSLLAGKCFNVQQHYMAVGNGAAELIKSLMEKAEGRLGVVYPTFEEYPNRIAKERIVAFTPQNRDLSYTVADLQHFFADKQISTLLLINPDNPSGNFISAPDVLLLAEWCRERGITLLLDESFVDFSTDWQTSSLLSDGILEAYPNLIVVKSISKSFGVPGLRLGIMASSNEDLIADIKRDVSIWNINSFAEFFMQIYNKYDKDYKRACEKFQEERARFAKACLLYTSPSPRDKRQS
;
A
#
# COMPACT_ATOMS: atom_id res chain seq x y z
N ALA A 1 -6.24 -10.57 13.85
CA ALA A 1 -5.93 -11.93 14.36
C ALA A 1 -5.30 -11.78 15.73
N PHE A 2 -5.93 -12.34 16.75
CA PHE A 2 -5.35 -12.37 18.09
C PHE A 2 -4.19 -13.37 18.09
N SER A 3 -2.95 -12.88 18.25
CA SER A 3 -1.82 -13.76 18.53
C SER A 3 -1.88 -14.17 20.00
N TYR A 4 -2.44 -15.32 20.27
CA TYR A 4 -2.26 -15.96 21.56
C TYR A 4 -1.00 -16.82 21.52
N ALA A 5 -0.29 -16.88 22.66
CA ALA A 5 0.90 -17.70 22.80
C ALA A 5 0.65 -19.14 22.33
N GLU A 6 1.64 -19.78 21.73
CA GLU A 6 1.62 -21.09 21.03
C GLU A 6 1.07 -22.30 21.81
N THR A 7 0.65 -22.10 23.06
CA THR A 7 0.24 -23.20 23.97
C THR A 7 -1.23 -23.62 23.86
N TYR A 8 -2.09 -22.86 23.21
CA TYR A 8 -3.52 -23.16 23.12
C TYR A 8 -3.98 -23.20 21.65
N ARG A 9 -4.54 -24.34 21.22
CA ARG A 9 -5.23 -24.44 19.93
C ARG A 9 -6.70 -24.05 20.12
N TYR A 10 -7.10 -22.98 19.44
CA TYR A 10 -8.50 -22.55 19.38
C TYR A 10 -9.08 -22.93 18.02
N TYR A 11 -10.32 -23.40 18.04
CA TYR A 11 -11.08 -23.70 16.84
C TYR A 11 -12.29 -22.79 16.77
N LYS A 12 -12.54 -22.18 15.61
CA LYS A 12 -13.81 -21.52 15.32
C LYS A 12 -14.78 -22.61 14.87
N THR A 13 -16.01 -22.62 15.40
CA THR A 13 -17.06 -23.54 14.93
C THR A 13 -17.54 -23.10 13.55
N VAL A 14 -17.94 -24.08 12.75
CA VAL A 14 -18.56 -23.84 11.42
C VAL A 14 -20.08 -24.05 11.48
N ASN A 15 -20.67 -23.99 12.68
CA ASN A 15 -22.09 -24.18 12.95
C ASN A 15 -22.66 -25.52 12.47
N ILE A 16 -21.81 -26.55 12.38
CA ILE A 16 -22.22 -27.92 12.06
C ILE A 16 -21.89 -28.81 13.24
N TYR A 17 -22.94 -29.37 13.84
CA TYR A 17 -22.84 -30.20 15.02
C TYR A 17 -23.52 -31.56 14.80
N LYS A 18 -22.91 -32.63 15.31
CA LYS A 18 -23.49 -33.97 15.33
C LYS A 18 -23.54 -34.43 16.77
N PHE A 19 -24.74 -34.57 17.31
CA PHE A 19 -24.96 -35.09 18.65
C PHE A 19 -25.54 -36.51 18.62
N SER A 20 -25.11 -37.34 19.56
CA SER A 20 -25.79 -38.62 19.79
C SER A 20 -27.19 -38.40 20.35
N ARG A 21 -28.11 -39.36 20.13
CA ARG A 21 -29.47 -39.29 20.68
C ARG A 21 -29.43 -39.24 22.22
N GLU A 22 -28.52 -39.97 22.83
CA GLU A 22 -28.35 -40.02 24.28
C GLU A 22 -27.91 -38.66 24.83
N PHE A 23 -26.84 -38.05 24.25
CA PHE A 23 -26.37 -36.72 24.64
C PHE A 23 -27.47 -35.68 24.48
N SER A 24 -28.18 -35.69 23.36
CA SER A 24 -29.27 -34.74 23.10
C SER A 24 -30.37 -34.86 24.15
N ARG A 25 -30.85 -36.07 24.45
CA ARG A 25 -31.95 -36.32 25.39
C ARG A 25 -31.61 -36.04 26.85
N HIS A 26 -30.41 -36.41 27.26
CA HIS A 26 -30.09 -36.43 28.68
C HIS A 26 -29.24 -35.25 29.14
N LYS A 27 -28.61 -34.58 28.20
CA LYS A 27 -27.76 -33.41 28.52
C LYS A 27 -28.16 -32.15 27.75
N TYR A 28 -28.05 -32.15 26.43
CA TYR A 28 -28.14 -30.90 25.66
C TYR A 28 -29.54 -30.25 25.75
N VAL A 29 -30.61 -31.00 25.48
CA VAL A 29 -31.96 -30.41 25.48
C VAL A 29 -32.39 -29.93 26.88
N PRO A 30 -32.20 -30.72 27.98
CA PRO A 30 -32.53 -30.22 29.32
C PRO A 30 -31.76 -28.96 29.71
N PHE A 31 -30.47 -28.88 29.35
CA PHE A 31 -29.65 -27.70 29.61
C PHE A 31 -30.11 -26.48 28.76
N LEU A 32 -30.44 -26.70 27.50
CA LEU A 32 -30.94 -25.67 26.63
C LEU A 32 -32.27 -25.08 27.16
N GLU A 33 -33.19 -25.95 27.56
CA GLU A 33 -34.46 -25.51 28.14
C GLU A 33 -34.28 -24.74 29.45
N ALA A 34 -33.38 -25.19 30.31
CA ALA A 34 -33.08 -24.49 31.57
C ALA A 34 -32.40 -23.16 31.31
N TYR A 35 -31.47 -23.13 30.38
CA TYR A 35 -30.73 -21.92 30.01
C TYR A 35 -31.64 -20.84 29.40
N THR A 36 -32.52 -21.23 28.46
CA THR A 36 -33.47 -20.31 27.84
C THR A 36 -34.48 -19.76 28.84
N LYS A 37 -34.91 -20.55 29.82
CA LYS A 37 -35.80 -20.08 30.90
C LYS A 37 -35.08 -19.11 31.86
N ALA A 38 -33.78 -19.27 32.07
CA ALA A 38 -33.01 -18.48 33.03
C ALA A 38 -32.46 -17.15 32.39
N VAL A 39 -32.00 -17.22 31.15
CA VAL A 39 -31.26 -16.13 30.50
C VAL A 39 -32.02 -15.51 29.34
N GLY A 40 -33.03 -16.22 28.78
CA GLY A 40 -33.82 -15.78 27.62
C GLY A 40 -33.32 -16.41 26.30
N ASN A 41 -33.91 -15.93 25.19
CA ASN A 41 -33.71 -16.53 23.85
C ASN A 41 -32.76 -15.72 22.95
N ASN A 42 -32.08 -14.71 23.49
CA ASN A 42 -31.22 -13.81 22.71
C ASN A 42 -29.74 -14.22 22.72
N GLU A 43 -29.45 -15.42 23.23
CA GLU A 43 -28.08 -15.94 23.29
C GLU A 43 -27.85 -17.02 22.21
N TYR A 44 -26.62 -17.16 21.80
CA TYR A 44 -26.21 -18.24 20.90
C TYR A 44 -26.32 -19.59 21.61
N TYR A 45 -26.87 -20.60 20.95
CA TYR A 45 -27.02 -21.95 21.53
C TYR A 45 -25.66 -22.63 21.87
N GLU A 46 -24.56 -22.17 21.29
CA GLU A 46 -23.18 -22.59 21.64
C GLU A 46 -22.81 -22.23 23.07
N GLN A 47 -23.43 -21.22 23.67
CA GLN A 47 -23.21 -20.90 25.09
C GLN A 47 -23.66 -22.05 25.97
N VAL A 48 -24.72 -22.76 25.59
CA VAL A 48 -25.17 -23.96 26.28
C VAL A 48 -24.10 -25.06 26.22
N LEU A 49 -23.50 -25.28 25.06
CA LEU A 49 -22.40 -26.24 24.90
C LEU A 49 -21.19 -25.85 25.75
N ARG A 50 -20.88 -24.59 25.84
CA ARG A 50 -19.81 -24.06 26.68
C ARG A 50 -20.07 -24.35 28.16
N VAL A 51 -21.29 -24.13 28.65
CA VAL A 51 -21.67 -24.43 30.03
C VAL A 51 -21.56 -25.91 30.28
N ILE A 52 -22.10 -26.75 29.42
CA ILE A 52 -22.03 -28.20 29.54
C ILE A 52 -20.57 -28.68 29.64
N THR A 53 -19.68 -28.17 28.79
CA THR A 53 -18.26 -28.55 28.79
C THR A 53 -17.50 -28.09 30.02
N LEU A 54 -17.94 -27.01 30.68
CA LEU A 54 -17.36 -26.51 31.93
C LEU A 54 -17.84 -27.31 33.17
N LEU A 55 -19.09 -27.75 33.15
CA LEU A 55 -19.73 -28.43 34.30
C LEU A 55 -19.54 -29.93 34.30
N ASP A 56 -19.40 -30.55 33.15
CA ASP A 56 -19.29 -31.98 32.98
C ASP A 56 -18.16 -32.31 31.98
N LYS A 57 -17.32 -33.28 32.26
CA LYS A 57 -16.33 -33.83 31.35
C LYS A 57 -17.03 -34.52 30.16
N THR A 58 -17.52 -33.70 29.24
CA THR A 58 -18.28 -34.19 28.09
C THR A 58 -17.33 -34.50 26.93
N ASP A 59 -17.50 -35.66 26.29
CA ASP A 59 -16.76 -36.09 25.11
C ASP A 59 -17.18 -35.33 23.84
N LEU A 60 -17.12 -34.00 23.86
CA LEU A 60 -17.22 -33.22 22.66
C LEU A 60 -15.89 -33.25 21.90
N LYS A 61 -15.93 -33.77 20.68
CA LYS A 61 -14.75 -33.88 19.81
C LYS A 61 -14.84 -32.88 18.68
N ALA A 62 -13.75 -32.14 18.48
CA ALA A 62 -13.62 -31.30 17.30
C ALA A 62 -13.22 -32.13 16.08
N LEU A 63 -13.91 -31.94 14.96
CA LEU A 63 -13.50 -32.41 13.64
C LEU A 63 -12.91 -31.21 12.89
N PRO A 64 -11.57 -31.04 12.83
CA PRO A 64 -10.97 -29.93 12.14
C PRO A 64 -11.23 -30.02 10.63
N ILE A 65 -11.70 -28.94 10.03
CA ILE A 65 -11.75 -28.76 8.58
C ILE A 65 -10.36 -28.26 8.15
N THR A 66 -9.67 -29.01 7.30
CA THR A 66 -8.28 -28.72 6.89
C THR A 66 -8.13 -28.43 5.41
N THR A 67 -8.97 -29.04 4.57
CA THR A 67 -8.89 -28.99 3.10
C THR A 67 -10.14 -28.40 2.45
N GLU A 68 -11.27 -28.51 3.13
CA GLU A 68 -12.56 -28.07 2.65
C GLU A 68 -12.66 -26.54 2.75
N LYS A 69 -13.24 -25.92 1.72
CA LYS A 69 -13.55 -24.51 1.75
C LYS A 69 -14.79 -24.27 2.61
N TRP A 70 -14.69 -23.31 3.50
CA TRP A 70 -15.81 -22.87 4.30
C TRP A 70 -15.75 -21.33 4.45
N TYR A 71 -16.89 -20.70 4.46
CA TYR A 71 -17.01 -19.26 4.72
C TYR A 71 -18.39 -18.94 5.30
N GLU A 72 -18.44 -18.13 6.34
CA GLU A 72 -19.67 -17.66 6.99
C GLU A 72 -20.11 -16.35 6.30
N ILE A 73 -21.38 -16.25 5.97
CA ILE A 73 -21.95 -15.12 5.25
C ILE A 73 -22.92 -14.40 6.18
N ASP A 74 -22.49 -13.27 6.74
CA ASP A 74 -23.30 -12.44 7.61
C ASP A 74 -23.82 -11.19 6.88
N ASP A 75 -23.09 -10.71 5.87
CA ASP A 75 -23.44 -9.53 5.11
C ASP A 75 -23.13 -9.67 3.59
N VAL A 76 -23.44 -8.61 2.84
CA VAL A 76 -23.21 -8.59 1.38
C VAL A 76 -21.72 -8.62 1.02
N GLN A 77 -20.83 -8.15 1.89
CA GLN A 77 -19.41 -8.21 1.68
C GLN A 77 -18.90 -9.64 1.86
N ASP A 78 -19.43 -10.37 2.83
CA ASP A 78 -19.12 -11.78 3.02
C ASP A 78 -19.57 -12.62 1.83
N LEU A 79 -20.74 -12.31 1.27
CA LEU A 79 -21.22 -12.95 0.03
C LEU A 79 -20.27 -12.70 -1.14
N ASP A 80 -19.73 -11.48 -1.29
CA ASP A 80 -18.75 -11.16 -2.33
C ASP A 80 -17.42 -11.92 -2.12
N ILE A 81 -16.97 -12.07 -0.86
CA ILE A 81 -15.78 -12.85 -0.53
C ILE A 81 -16.02 -14.33 -0.82
N ALA A 82 -17.15 -14.88 -0.35
CA ALA A 82 -17.53 -16.26 -0.62
C ALA A 82 -17.61 -16.54 -2.12
N SER A 83 -18.21 -15.65 -2.90
CA SER A 83 -18.29 -15.76 -4.37
C SER A 83 -16.90 -15.88 -5.00
N ALA A 84 -15.91 -15.12 -4.51
CA ALA A 84 -14.54 -15.22 -4.98
C ALA A 84 -13.85 -16.53 -4.54
N LEU A 85 -14.04 -16.97 -3.29
CA LEU A 85 -13.43 -18.19 -2.75
C LEU A 85 -13.97 -19.45 -3.41
N PHE A 86 -15.26 -19.48 -3.73
CA PHE A 86 -15.97 -20.63 -4.31
C PHE A 86 -16.05 -20.58 -5.84
N ALA A 87 -15.51 -19.55 -6.49
CA ALA A 87 -15.45 -19.52 -7.96
C ALA A 87 -14.69 -20.74 -8.50
N ASP A 88 -15.34 -21.52 -9.36
CA ASP A 88 -14.78 -22.76 -9.92
C ASP A 88 -13.66 -22.48 -10.92
N GLN A 89 -13.82 -21.42 -11.72
CA GLN A 89 -12.88 -21.07 -12.77
C GLN A 89 -11.82 -20.07 -12.28
N PRO A 90 -10.52 -20.34 -12.49
CA PRO A 90 -9.45 -19.41 -12.12
C PRO A 90 -9.61 -18.01 -12.71
N ALA A 91 -10.11 -17.91 -13.95
CA ALA A 91 -10.34 -16.63 -14.62
C ALA A 91 -11.44 -15.81 -13.92
N GLU A 92 -12.54 -16.45 -13.50
CA GLU A 92 -13.60 -15.78 -12.75
C GLU A 92 -13.11 -15.32 -11.38
N ARG A 93 -12.37 -16.17 -10.66
CA ARG A 93 -11.74 -15.82 -9.39
C ARG A 93 -10.81 -14.61 -9.53
N LYS A 94 -9.96 -14.60 -10.57
CA LYS A 94 -9.09 -13.45 -10.87
C LYS A 94 -9.89 -12.17 -11.09
N LYS A 95 -10.97 -12.25 -11.88
CA LYS A 95 -11.87 -11.11 -12.13
C LYS A 95 -12.51 -10.59 -10.85
N GLN A 96 -12.95 -11.48 -9.94
CA GLN A 96 -13.50 -11.11 -8.64
C GLN A 96 -12.47 -10.38 -7.77
N TYR A 97 -11.23 -10.83 -7.74
CA TYR A 97 -10.16 -10.15 -7.00
C TYR A 97 -9.82 -8.79 -7.62
N MET A 98 -9.66 -8.71 -8.94
CA MET A 98 -9.27 -7.49 -9.61
C MET A 98 -10.27 -6.34 -9.42
N ARG A 99 -11.57 -6.62 -9.47
CA ARG A 99 -12.60 -5.59 -9.31
C ARG A 99 -12.61 -4.94 -7.91
N ARG A 100 -12.00 -5.58 -6.89
CA ARG A 100 -11.96 -5.04 -5.53
C ARG A 100 -10.95 -3.92 -5.36
N TYR A 101 -9.91 -3.87 -6.16
CA TYR A 101 -8.81 -2.91 -6.07
C TYR A 101 -8.17 -2.78 -4.67
N GLY A 102 -8.35 -3.79 -3.80
CA GLY A 102 -7.82 -3.78 -2.44
C GLY A 102 -8.57 -4.71 -1.49
N GLY A 103 -8.26 -4.59 -0.19
CA GLY A 103 -8.89 -5.41 0.85
C GLY A 103 -8.50 -6.88 0.80
N TYR A 104 -7.37 -7.22 0.18
CA TYR A 104 -6.89 -8.61 0.02
C TYR A 104 -6.50 -9.27 1.35
N TRP A 105 -6.34 -8.51 2.41
CA TRP A 105 -6.17 -9.01 3.77
C TRP A 105 -7.35 -9.87 4.26
N ARG A 106 -8.50 -9.80 3.60
CA ARG A 106 -9.66 -10.67 3.84
C ARG A 106 -9.50 -12.08 3.27
N PHE A 107 -8.43 -12.33 2.51
CA PHE A 107 -8.10 -13.61 1.90
C PHE A 107 -6.75 -14.12 2.47
N PRO A 108 -6.71 -14.62 3.71
CA PRO A 108 -5.46 -14.90 4.43
C PRO A 108 -4.56 -15.95 3.77
N GLY A 109 -5.10 -16.77 2.87
CA GLY A 109 -4.32 -17.75 2.09
C GLY A 109 -3.81 -17.23 0.74
N MET A 110 -4.08 -15.97 0.39
CA MET A 110 -3.64 -15.39 -0.87
C MET A 110 -2.17 -14.96 -0.78
N LEU A 111 -1.37 -15.34 -1.78
CA LEU A 111 -0.04 -14.78 -1.99
C LEU A 111 -0.19 -13.48 -2.79
N ASP A 112 0.10 -12.36 -2.15
CA ASP A 112 -0.01 -11.04 -2.74
C ASP A 112 1.34 -10.61 -3.34
N PHE A 113 1.38 -10.47 -4.68
CA PHE A 113 2.50 -9.90 -5.45
C PHE A 113 2.14 -8.53 -6.06
N CYS A 114 1.02 -7.94 -5.66
CA CYS A 114 0.52 -6.68 -6.22
C CYS A 114 1.00 -5.47 -5.42
N TYR A 115 1.04 -5.56 -4.10
CA TYR A 115 1.33 -4.43 -3.24
C TYR A 115 2.75 -4.47 -2.69
N LEU A 116 3.61 -3.61 -3.23
CA LEU A 116 4.95 -3.38 -2.68
C LEU A 116 4.89 -2.44 -1.49
N VAL A 117 4.85 -3.01 -0.29
CA VAL A 117 4.76 -2.29 0.99
C VAL A 117 5.82 -2.85 1.92
N ASN A 118 6.55 -1.98 2.63
CA ASN A 118 7.55 -2.41 3.61
C ASN A 118 6.89 -3.15 4.79
N PRO A 119 7.17 -4.45 5.00
CA PRO A 119 6.55 -5.22 6.07
C PRO A 119 7.22 -5.01 7.43
N TYR A 120 8.36 -4.31 7.48
CA TYR A 120 9.20 -4.16 8.68
C TYR A 120 8.97 -2.84 9.42
N PHE A 121 8.15 -1.95 8.85
CA PHE A 121 7.75 -0.68 9.46
C PHE A 121 6.24 -0.50 9.28
N PRO A 122 5.52 0.17 10.22
CA PRO A 122 5.96 0.77 11.49
C PRO A 122 6.42 -0.27 12.53
N SER A 123 7.37 0.14 13.39
CA SER A 123 7.79 -0.68 14.53
C SER A 123 6.64 -0.92 15.51
N GLU A 124 6.72 -1.99 16.35
CA GLU A 124 5.68 -2.29 17.34
C GLU A 124 5.47 -1.11 18.30
N ARG A 125 6.55 -0.47 18.76
CA ARG A 125 6.47 0.71 19.61
C ARG A 125 5.68 1.86 18.99
N MET A 126 5.85 2.10 17.70
CA MET A 126 5.09 3.13 17.00
C MET A 126 3.61 2.74 16.86
N ARG A 127 3.33 1.47 16.59
CA ARG A 127 1.95 0.97 16.55
C ARG A 127 1.27 1.06 17.92
N ASP A 128 1.99 0.80 19.00
CA ASP A 128 1.46 0.94 20.37
C ASP A 128 1.15 2.40 20.70
N GLU A 129 2.01 3.36 20.30
CA GLU A 129 1.73 4.78 20.47
C GLU A 129 0.48 5.21 19.67
N MET A 130 0.28 4.68 18.44
CA MET A 130 -0.94 4.92 17.68
C MET A 130 -2.18 4.29 18.32
N ARG A 131 -2.07 3.07 18.88
CA ARG A 131 -3.18 2.41 19.59
C ARG A 131 -3.58 3.18 20.84
N ALA A 132 -2.60 3.71 21.60
CA ALA A 132 -2.87 4.51 22.80
C ALA A 132 -3.65 5.80 22.54
N ASN A 133 -3.60 6.31 21.31
CA ASN A 133 -4.31 7.51 20.88
C ASN A 133 -5.53 7.22 19.99
N PHE A 134 -5.91 5.94 19.83
CA PHE A 134 -6.92 5.52 18.87
C PHE A 134 -8.25 6.26 19.02
N ASP A 135 -8.76 6.38 20.26
CA ASP A 135 -10.08 6.98 20.50
C ASP A 135 -10.11 8.46 20.10
N VAL A 136 -9.08 9.22 20.45
CA VAL A 136 -8.96 10.64 20.04
C VAL A 136 -8.83 10.77 18.54
N LEU A 137 -7.97 9.94 17.92
CA LEU A 137 -7.75 9.98 16.48
C LEU A 137 -8.98 9.54 15.68
N LEU A 138 -9.88 8.76 16.27
CA LEU A 138 -11.12 8.33 15.65
C LEU A 138 -12.22 9.38 15.73
N THR A 139 -12.27 10.15 16.83
CA THR A 139 -13.42 11.01 17.16
C THR A 139 -13.19 12.49 16.86
N GLU A 140 -11.91 12.91 16.66
CA GLU A 140 -11.56 14.30 16.44
C GLU A 140 -11.16 14.59 15.00
N TYR A 141 -11.48 15.79 14.51
CA TYR A 141 -11.04 16.25 13.21
C TYR A 141 -9.53 16.45 13.15
N PRO A 142 -8.87 16.13 12.02
CA PRO A 142 -7.48 16.50 11.80
C PRO A 142 -7.33 18.01 11.63
N SER A 143 -6.07 18.48 11.73
CA SER A 143 -5.71 19.86 11.40
C SER A 143 -5.85 20.12 9.89
N GLY A 144 -5.89 21.40 9.54
CA GLY A 144 -5.88 21.82 8.13
C GLY A 144 -4.50 21.75 7.49
N MET A 145 -4.44 22.10 6.20
CA MET A 145 -3.25 22.02 5.33
C MET A 145 -2.03 22.77 5.89
N TYR A 146 -2.23 23.88 6.62
CA TYR A 146 -1.13 24.61 7.23
C TYR A 146 -0.31 23.71 8.19
N VAL A 147 -0.98 23.06 9.15
CA VAL A 147 -0.32 22.19 10.12
C VAL A 147 0.23 20.94 9.42
N ASN A 148 -0.53 20.35 8.52
CA ASN A 148 -0.12 19.16 7.78
C ASN A 148 1.15 19.39 6.95
N SER A 149 1.26 20.56 6.27
CA SER A 149 2.47 20.94 5.54
C SER A 149 3.65 21.20 6.48
N LEU A 150 3.41 21.76 7.68
CA LEU A 150 4.44 21.96 8.70
C LEU A 150 5.00 20.60 9.19
N LEU A 151 4.12 19.65 9.48
CA LEU A 151 4.50 18.30 9.90
C LEU A 151 5.26 17.56 8.80
N ALA A 152 4.79 17.63 7.55
CA ALA A 152 5.48 17.05 6.41
C ALA A 152 6.85 17.67 6.19
N GLY A 153 6.96 18.99 6.26
CA GLY A 153 8.23 19.72 6.18
C GLY A 153 9.24 19.25 7.23
N LYS A 154 8.77 19.06 8.48
CA LYS A 154 9.58 18.50 9.55
C LYS A 154 10.01 17.05 9.29
N CYS A 155 9.11 16.20 8.75
CA CYS A 155 9.40 14.80 8.46
C CYS A 155 10.46 14.62 7.38
N PHE A 156 10.43 15.48 6.36
CA PHE A 156 11.29 15.38 5.17
C PHE A 156 12.40 16.42 5.12
N ASN A 157 12.50 17.28 6.14
CA ASN A 157 13.46 18.37 6.21
C ASN A 157 13.40 19.30 4.98
N VAL A 158 12.17 19.70 4.63
CA VAL A 158 11.84 20.62 3.54
C VAL A 158 10.98 21.74 4.08
N GLN A 159 11.13 22.94 3.56
CA GLN A 159 10.36 24.11 3.98
C GLN A 159 8.85 23.89 3.78
N GLN A 160 8.05 24.29 4.75
CA GLN A 160 6.60 24.10 4.77
C GLN A 160 5.89 24.63 3.51
N HIS A 161 6.33 25.79 3.01
CA HIS A 161 5.70 26.41 1.87
C HIS A 161 5.97 25.70 0.54
N TYR A 162 7.01 24.87 0.48
CA TYR A 162 7.29 23.97 -0.65
C TYR A 162 6.50 22.65 -0.61
N MET A 163 5.76 22.38 0.46
CA MET A 163 5.12 21.06 0.68
C MET A 163 3.59 21.16 0.59
N ALA A 164 2.98 20.23 -0.12
CA ALA A 164 1.55 19.91 -0.03
C ALA A 164 1.37 18.46 0.42
N VAL A 165 0.30 18.21 1.20
CA VAL A 165 -0.04 16.90 1.75
C VAL A 165 -1.38 16.44 1.21
N GLY A 166 -1.49 15.17 0.81
CA GLY A 166 -2.69 14.62 0.20
C GLY A 166 -3.16 13.30 0.83
N ASN A 167 -4.42 13.00 0.60
CA ASN A 167 -5.03 11.70 0.92
C ASN A 167 -4.49 10.61 -0.02
N GLY A 168 -3.24 10.23 0.22
CA GLY A 168 -2.40 9.50 -0.70
C GLY A 168 -1.85 10.40 -1.82
N ALA A 169 -0.77 9.95 -2.46
CA ALA A 169 -0.22 10.67 -3.62
C ALA A 169 -1.25 10.86 -4.75
N ALA A 170 -2.22 9.94 -4.86
CA ALA A 170 -3.24 9.97 -5.92
C ALA A 170 -4.11 11.24 -5.90
N GLU A 171 -4.41 11.82 -4.74
CA GLU A 171 -5.12 13.09 -4.64
C GLU A 171 -4.30 14.23 -5.23
N LEU A 172 -3.02 14.31 -4.88
CA LEU A 172 -2.10 15.34 -5.38
C LEU A 172 -1.83 15.17 -6.88
N ILE A 173 -1.65 13.93 -7.34
CA ILE A 173 -1.50 13.58 -8.76
C ILE A 173 -2.73 14.06 -9.53
N LYS A 174 -3.93 13.77 -9.04
CA LYS A 174 -5.17 14.21 -9.67
C LYS A 174 -5.20 15.72 -9.80
N SER A 175 -5.01 16.45 -8.69
CA SER A 175 -5.02 17.91 -8.67
C SER A 175 -3.99 18.52 -9.63
N LEU A 176 -2.77 17.96 -9.67
CA LEU A 176 -1.71 18.43 -10.57
C LEU A 176 -2.05 18.15 -12.04
N MET A 177 -2.47 16.91 -12.36
CA MET A 177 -2.67 16.50 -13.75
C MET A 177 -3.91 17.12 -14.40
N GLU A 178 -4.97 17.38 -13.63
CA GLU A 178 -6.16 18.08 -14.12
C GLU A 178 -5.86 19.55 -14.50
N LYS A 179 -4.83 20.15 -13.91
CA LYS A 179 -4.36 21.52 -14.20
C LYS A 179 -3.20 21.56 -15.21
N ALA A 180 -2.59 20.41 -15.49
CA ALA A 180 -1.45 20.35 -16.39
C ALA A 180 -1.85 20.76 -17.81
N GLU A 181 -1.11 21.69 -18.40
CA GLU A 181 -1.28 22.14 -19.77
C GLU A 181 -0.28 21.44 -20.72
N GLY A 182 -0.52 21.53 -22.02
CA GLY A 182 0.35 20.99 -23.04
C GLY A 182 0.38 19.45 -23.07
N ARG A 183 1.51 18.86 -23.46
CA ARG A 183 1.67 17.42 -23.65
C ARG A 183 2.56 16.82 -22.56
N LEU A 184 2.20 15.60 -22.14
CA LEU A 184 2.93 14.81 -21.16
C LEU A 184 3.85 13.81 -21.86
N GLY A 185 5.16 13.89 -21.61
CA GLY A 185 6.12 12.84 -21.91
C GLY A 185 6.07 11.78 -20.80
N VAL A 186 6.00 10.50 -21.19
CA VAL A 186 5.91 9.38 -20.24
C VAL A 186 6.63 8.16 -20.76
N VAL A 187 7.23 7.38 -19.86
CA VAL A 187 7.82 6.06 -20.17
C VAL A 187 6.77 4.97 -20.01
N TYR A 188 6.58 4.09 -20.98
CA TYR A 188 5.67 2.94 -20.90
C TYR A 188 6.45 1.61 -20.89
N PRO A 189 5.93 0.60 -20.15
CA PRO A 189 4.75 0.63 -19.28
C PRO A 189 4.95 1.52 -18.06
N THR A 190 3.88 2.07 -17.50
CA THR A 190 3.94 3.05 -16.41
C THR A 190 2.87 2.83 -15.34
N PHE A 191 2.94 3.59 -14.26
CA PHE A 191 1.86 3.73 -13.30
C PHE A 191 0.76 4.62 -13.87
N GLU A 192 -0.38 4.03 -14.18
CA GLU A 192 -1.45 4.62 -15.00
C GLU A 192 -2.18 5.81 -14.34
N GLU A 193 -1.96 6.09 -13.05
CA GLU A 193 -2.66 7.20 -12.36
C GLU A 193 -2.36 8.56 -12.99
N TYR A 194 -1.14 8.77 -13.54
CA TYR A 194 -0.78 10.00 -14.21
C TYR A 194 -1.41 10.12 -15.62
N PRO A 195 -1.15 9.19 -16.55
CA PRO A 195 -1.67 9.32 -17.91
C PRO A 195 -3.20 9.20 -17.99
N ASN A 196 -3.85 8.46 -17.07
CA ASN A 196 -5.30 8.35 -17.04
C ASN A 196 -6.03 9.65 -16.66
N ARG A 197 -5.30 10.67 -16.18
CA ARG A 197 -5.85 12.00 -15.86
C ARG A 197 -5.76 12.99 -17.03
N ILE A 198 -5.15 12.58 -18.13
CA ILE A 198 -4.92 13.44 -19.33
C ILE A 198 -5.55 12.77 -20.55
N ALA A 199 -6.01 13.60 -21.49
CA ALA A 199 -6.48 13.12 -22.79
C ALA A 199 -5.35 12.40 -23.54
N LYS A 200 -5.65 11.23 -24.12
CA LYS A 200 -4.66 10.34 -24.76
C LYS A 200 -3.83 11.04 -25.84
N GLU A 201 -4.44 11.99 -26.54
CA GLU A 201 -3.83 12.78 -27.61
C GLU A 201 -2.71 13.72 -27.10
N ARG A 202 -2.73 13.99 -25.81
CA ARG A 202 -1.71 14.80 -25.13
C ARG A 202 -0.55 13.98 -24.58
N ILE A 203 -0.58 12.65 -24.71
CA ILE A 203 0.48 11.78 -24.23
C ILE A 203 1.51 11.53 -25.32
N VAL A 204 2.79 11.71 -24.97
CA VAL A 204 3.94 11.33 -25.79
C VAL A 204 4.67 10.19 -25.09
N ALA A 205 4.49 8.98 -25.59
CA ALA A 205 4.98 7.77 -24.96
C ALA A 205 6.36 7.37 -25.48
N PHE A 206 7.32 7.18 -24.60
CA PHE A 206 8.57 6.48 -24.84
C PHE A 206 8.44 5.03 -24.34
N THR A 207 8.75 4.07 -25.18
CA THR A 207 8.77 2.65 -24.79
C THR A 207 10.17 2.10 -25.00
N PRO A 208 10.88 1.73 -23.92
CA PRO A 208 12.19 1.10 -24.02
C PRO A 208 12.13 -0.17 -24.87
N GLN A 209 13.12 -0.37 -25.74
CA GLN A 209 13.17 -1.52 -26.63
C GLN A 209 13.93 -2.70 -26.02
N ASN A 210 14.60 -2.49 -24.90
CA ASN A 210 15.32 -3.53 -24.19
C ASN A 210 14.35 -4.54 -23.57
N ARG A 211 14.77 -5.82 -23.54
CA ARG A 211 13.93 -6.90 -22.97
C ARG A 211 13.56 -6.68 -21.50
N ASP A 212 14.46 -6.06 -20.75
CA ASP A 212 14.31 -5.73 -19.33
C ASP A 212 13.69 -4.34 -19.11
N LEU A 213 13.28 -3.66 -20.18
CA LEU A 213 12.71 -2.31 -20.18
C LEU A 213 13.64 -1.26 -19.56
N SER A 214 14.97 -1.51 -19.57
CA SER A 214 15.93 -0.55 -19.08
C SER A 214 16.09 0.65 -20.02
N TYR A 215 16.34 1.81 -19.45
CA TYR A 215 16.60 3.06 -20.17
C TYR A 215 17.47 4.00 -19.30
N THR A 216 18.10 4.95 -19.96
CA THR A 216 18.98 5.94 -19.37
C THR A 216 18.43 7.36 -19.57
N VAL A 217 19.03 8.35 -18.91
CA VAL A 217 18.72 9.78 -19.17
C VAL A 217 19.01 10.14 -20.62
N ALA A 218 20.09 9.63 -21.20
CA ALA A 218 20.44 9.88 -22.60
C ALA A 218 19.37 9.39 -23.58
N ASP A 219 18.75 8.22 -23.31
CA ASP A 219 17.64 7.69 -24.10
C ASP A 219 16.42 8.62 -24.05
N LEU A 220 16.07 9.12 -22.85
CA LEU A 220 14.98 10.06 -22.67
C LEU A 220 15.27 11.39 -23.39
N GLN A 221 16.45 11.94 -23.20
CA GLN A 221 16.86 13.20 -23.87
C GLN A 221 16.82 13.04 -25.39
N HIS A 222 17.34 11.95 -25.92
CA HIS A 222 17.34 11.69 -27.35
C HIS A 222 15.91 11.57 -27.89
N PHE A 223 15.05 10.79 -27.23
CA PHE A 223 13.66 10.60 -27.68
C PHE A 223 12.81 11.85 -27.61
N PHE A 224 12.94 12.63 -26.53
CA PHE A 224 12.10 13.81 -26.31
C PHE A 224 12.70 15.10 -26.93
N ALA A 225 13.90 15.07 -27.51
CA ALA A 225 14.59 16.26 -28.04
C ALA A 225 13.77 17.04 -29.09
N ASP A 226 13.06 16.32 -29.95
CA ASP A 226 12.23 16.87 -31.03
C ASP A 226 10.72 16.84 -30.71
N LYS A 227 10.34 16.40 -29.52
CA LYS A 227 8.94 16.31 -29.09
C LYS A 227 8.52 17.57 -28.34
N GLN A 228 7.37 18.10 -28.68
CA GLN A 228 6.79 19.22 -27.95
C GLN A 228 6.05 18.67 -26.74
N ILE A 229 6.72 18.62 -25.59
CA ILE A 229 6.16 18.27 -24.29
C ILE A 229 6.32 19.43 -23.33
N SER A 230 5.36 19.64 -22.42
CA SER A 230 5.43 20.64 -21.36
C SER A 230 5.82 20.01 -20.01
N THR A 231 5.56 18.73 -19.85
CA THR A 231 5.87 17.98 -18.64
C THR A 231 6.48 16.63 -19.03
N LEU A 232 7.55 16.24 -18.36
CA LEU A 232 8.13 14.89 -18.44
C LEU A 232 7.93 14.18 -17.11
N LEU A 233 7.19 13.06 -17.13
CA LEU A 233 7.03 12.19 -15.97
C LEU A 233 8.18 11.19 -15.91
N LEU A 234 8.86 11.16 -14.78
CA LEU A 234 9.82 10.13 -14.40
C LEU A 234 9.39 9.47 -13.09
N ILE A 235 9.09 8.18 -13.11
CA ILE A 235 8.87 7.38 -11.90
C ILE A 235 10.19 6.71 -11.57
N ASN A 236 10.76 6.97 -10.39
CA ASN A 236 12.11 6.51 -10.07
C ASN A 236 12.25 6.01 -8.63
N PRO A 237 12.48 4.72 -8.37
CA PRO A 237 12.49 3.59 -9.34
C PRO A 237 11.19 3.43 -10.10
N ASP A 238 11.29 3.00 -11.36
CA ASP A 238 10.17 2.89 -12.27
C ASP A 238 9.17 1.79 -11.86
N ASN A 239 7.92 2.05 -12.08
CA ASN A 239 6.84 1.09 -11.86
C ASN A 239 6.06 0.89 -13.17
N PRO A 240 6.11 -0.30 -13.82
CA PRO A 240 6.45 -1.60 -13.23
C PRO A 240 7.86 -2.15 -13.53
N SER A 241 8.69 -1.50 -14.35
CA SER A 241 9.94 -2.08 -14.85
C SER A 241 11.01 -2.28 -13.76
N GLY A 242 11.00 -1.45 -12.72
CA GLY A 242 12.04 -1.43 -11.70
C GLY A 242 13.32 -0.73 -12.14
N ASN A 243 13.35 -0.11 -13.34
CA ASN A 243 14.49 0.67 -13.79
C ASN A 243 14.78 1.80 -12.79
N PHE A 244 16.05 2.03 -12.50
CA PHE A 244 16.48 3.05 -11.54
C PHE A 244 17.56 3.94 -12.16
N ILE A 245 17.32 5.25 -12.07
CA ILE A 245 18.25 6.28 -12.50
C ILE A 245 18.86 6.93 -11.25
N SER A 246 20.18 7.11 -11.22
CA SER A 246 20.86 7.69 -10.07
C SER A 246 20.47 9.15 -9.84
N ALA A 247 20.52 9.64 -8.60
CA ALA A 247 20.18 11.03 -8.29
C ALA A 247 21.00 12.05 -9.13
N PRO A 248 22.32 11.88 -9.33
CA PRO A 248 23.07 12.77 -10.23
C PRO A 248 22.54 12.79 -11.68
N ASP A 249 22.16 11.62 -12.20
CA ASP A 249 21.61 11.53 -13.57
C ASP A 249 20.21 12.14 -13.65
N VAL A 250 19.37 12.00 -12.60
CA VAL A 250 18.06 12.70 -12.54
C VAL A 250 18.26 14.21 -12.51
N LEU A 251 19.29 14.73 -11.83
CA LEU A 251 19.61 16.15 -11.85
C LEU A 251 20.05 16.63 -13.24
N LEU A 252 20.80 15.82 -13.99
CA LEU A 252 21.12 16.12 -15.40
C LEU A 252 19.84 16.19 -16.26
N LEU A 253 18.88 15.32 -16.00
CA LEU A 253 17.58 15.37 -16.68
C LEU A 253 16.77 16.63 -16.27
N ALA A 254 16.79 17.00 -15.00
CA ALA A 254 16.13 18.19 -14.51
C ALA A 254 16.68 19.48 -15.16
N GLU A 255 18.01 19.54 -15.30
CA GLU A 255 18.68 20.64 -16.01
C GLU A 255 18.29 20.69 -17.49
N TRP A 256 18.35 19.54 -18.18
CA TRP A 256 17.94 19.45 -19.58
C TRP A 256 16.48 19.86 -19.79
N CYS A 257 15.59 19.49 -18.86
CA CYS A 257 14.20 19.92 -18.87
C CYS A 257 14.09 21.45 -18.66
N ARG A 258 14.85 22.00 -17.70
CA ARG A 258 14.86 23.43 -17.38
C ARG A 258 15.22 24.29 -18.60
N GLU A 259 16.29 23.91 -19.31
CA GLU A 259 16.75 24.58 -20.51
C GLU A 259 15.69 24.63 -21.63
N ARG A 260 14.73 23.70 -21.61
CA ARG A 260 13.65 23.55 -22.61
C ARG A 260 12.29 24.04 -22.15
N GLY A 261 12.21 24.59 -20.93
CA GLY A 261 10.94 25.02 -20.34
C GLY A 261 10.00 23.83 -20.02
N ILE A 262 10.58 22.64 -19.80
CA ILE A 262 9.84 21.43 -19.45
C ILE A 262 9.81 21.26 -17.93
N THR A 263 8.66 20.98 -17.37
CA THR A 263 8.52 20.56 -15.96
C THR A 263 8.94 19.11 -15.84
N LEU A 264 9.86 18.79 -14.93
CA LEU A 264 10.18 17.41 -14.55
C LEU A 264 9.30 17.02 -13.37
N LEU A 265 8.37 16.09 -13.61
CA LEU A 265 7.54 15.47 -12.57
C LEU A 265 8.18 14.15 -12.14
N LEU A 266 8.78 14.14 -10.97
CA LEU A 266 9.49 13.00 -10.40
C LEU A 266 8.63 12.31 -9.34
N ASP A 267 8.29 11.04 -9.57
CA ASP A 267 7.64 10.21 -8.55
C ASP A 267 8.69 9.36 -7.81
N GLU A 268 8.91 9.70 -6.55
CA GLU A 268 9.82 9.02 -5.64
C GLU A 268 9.13 8.00 -4.71
N SER A 269 7.94 7.52 -5.05
CA SER A 269 7.18 6.61 -4.16
C SER A 269 7.92 5.33 -3.81
N PHE A 270 8.91 4.94 -4.61
CA PHE A 270 9.72 3.73 -4.40
C PHE A 270 11.20 4.00 -4.14
N VAL A 271 11.63 5.26 -4.04
CA VAL A 271 13.06 5.62 -3.91
C VAL A 271 13.73 4.99 -2.69
N ASP A 272 13.02 4.84 -1.58
CA ASP A 272 13.53 4.21 -0.36
C ASP A 272 13.77 2.70 -0.51
N PHE A 273 13.34 2.09 -1.61
CA PHE A 273 13.63 0.71 -1.97
C PHE A 273 14.86 0.56 -2.88
N SER A 274 15.47 1.66 -3.34
CA SER A 274 16.71 1.63 -4.12
C SER A 274 17.90 1.24 -3.27
N THR A 275 18.99 0.79 -3.90
CA THR A 275 20.19 0.36 -3.18
C THR A 275 20.82 1.51 -2.38
N ASP A 276 20.89 2.69 -3.00
CA ASP A 276 21.47 3.90 -2.38
C ASP A 276 20.39 4.83 -1.82
N TRP A 277 19.34 4.24 -1.25
CA TRP A 277 18.11 4.96 -0.83
C TRP A 277 18.35 6.18 0.05
N GLN A 278 19.42 6.18 0.86
CA GLN A 278 19.75 7.29 1.77
C GLN A 278 20.14 8.59 1.04
N THR A 279 20.63 8.47 -0.18
CA THR A 279 21.12 9.59 -1.01
C THR A 279 20.40 9.77 -2.33
N SER A 280 19.38 8.95 -2.58
CA SER A 280 18.69 8.91 -3.89
C SER A 280 17.50 9.88 -3.97
N SER A 281 16.95 10.35 -2.85
CA SER A 281 15.85 11.30 -2.85
C SER A 281 16.31 12.71 -3.18
N LEU A 282 15.56 13.42 -4.02
CA LEU A 282 15.76 14.81 -4.36
C LEU A 282 14.96 15.78 -3.47
N LEU A 283 14.30 15.26 -2.43
CA LEU A 283 13.57 16.07 -1.44
C LEU A 283 14.55 16.80 -0.51
N SER A 284 15.02 17.96 -0.96
CA SER A 284 15.77 18.90 -0.13
C SER A 284 15.59 20.34 -0.65
N ASP A 285 15.62 21.31 0.25
CA ASP A 285 15.44 22.72 -0.11
C ASP A 285 16.42 23.16 -1.19
N GLY A 286 17.72 22.84 -1.02
CA GLY A 286 18.74 23.26 -1.97
C GLY A 286 18.54 22.71 -3.39
N ILE A 287 18.02 21.48 -3.53
CA ILE A 287 17.70 20.89 -4.83
C ILE A 287 16.44 21.55 -5.41
N LEU A 288 15.38 21.67 -4.62
CA LEU A 288 14.13 22.28 -5.10
C LEU A 288 14.33 23.74 -5.54
N GLU A 289 15.13 24.51 -4.80
CA GLU A 289 15.47 25.90 -5.14
C GLU A 289 16.36 26.01 -6.40
N ALA A 290 17.29 25.05 -6.58
CA ALA A 290 18.13 24.99 -7.77
C ALA A 290 17.35 24.62 -9.04
N TYR A 291 16.28 23.82 -8.89
CA TYR A 291 15.45 23.33 -9.98
C TYR A 291 13.96 23.67 -9.79
N PRO A 292 13.53 24.94 -10.01
CA PRO A 292 12.13 25.34 -9.85
C PRO A 292 11.15 24.62 -10.79
N ASN A 293 11.67 23.99 -11.85
CA ASN A 293 10.92 23.15 -12.77
C ASN A 293 10.75 21.70 -12.27
N LEU A 294 11.29 21.35 -11.10
CA LEU A 294 11.16 20.03 -10.49
C LEU A 294 9.93 19.99 -9.56
N ILE A 295 9.10 18.98 -9.75
CA ILE A 295 8.03 18.60 -8.83
C ILE A 295 8.31 17.18 -8.35
N VAL A 296 8.43 16.98 -7.05
CA VAL A 296 8.62 15.67 -6.47
C VAL A 296 7.31 15.20 -5.83
N VAL A 297 6.85 14.00 -6.20
CA VAL A 297 5.69 13.32 -5.59
C VAL A 297 6.18 12.09 -4.85
N LYS A 298 5.68 11.85 -3.64
CA LYS A 298 6.03 10.67 -2.86
C LYS A 298 4.83 10.10 -2.12
N SER A 299 4.52 8.83 -2.38
CA SER A 299 3.55 8.08 -1.58
C SER A 299 4.20 7.59 -0.28
N ILE A 300 3.61 7.95 0.84
CA ILE A 300 4.07 7.48 2.17
C ILE A 300 3.59 6.04 2.45
N SER A 301 2.63 5.55 1.68
CA SER A 301 2.04 4.23 1.88
C SER A 301 3.02 3.06 1.68
N LYS A 302 4.06 3.24 0.87
CA LYS A 302 4.91 2.16 0.36
C LYS A 302 6.05 1.82 1.32
N SER A 303 7.11 2.63 1.32
CA SER A 303 8.30 2.40 2.14
C SER A 303 8.03 2.54 3.64
N PHE A 304 7.07 3.38 4.03
CA PHE A 304 6.67 3.54 5.42
C PHE A 304 5.66 2.48 5.92
N GLY A 305 5.24 1.55 5.08
CA GLY A 305 4.42 0.41 5.50
C GLY A 305 3.01 0.75 6.00
N VAL A 306 2.47 1.90 5.62
CA VAL A 306 1.19 2.44 6.13
C VAL A 306 0.17 2.74 5.04
N PRO A 307 -0.15 1.80 4.14
CA PRO A 307 -1.06 2.05 3.03
C PRO A 307 -2.47 2.45 3.49
N GLY A 308 -2.90 2.02 4.67
CA GLY A 308 -4.19 2.35 5.26
C GLY A 308 -4.33 3.79 5.72
N LEU A 309 -3.24 4.48 6.01
CA LEU A 309 -3.25 5.89 6.41
C LEU A 309 -3.60 6.83 5.26
N ARG A 310 -3.40 6.40 4.02
CA ARG A 310 -3.68 7.21 2.84
C ARG A 310 -2.93 8.54 2.88
N LEU A 311 -1.60 8.51 2.95
CA LEU A 311 -0.75 9.68 3.05
C LEU A 311 0.18 9.79 1.85
N GLY A 312 0.28 10.98 1.27
CA GLY A 312 1.22 11.33 0.21
C GLY A 312 1.64 12.77 0.32
N ILE A 313 2.78 13.10 -0.27
CA ILE A 313 3.31 14.46 -0.32
C ILE A 313 3.67 14.85 -1.74
N MET A 314 3.66 16.16 -1.99
CA MET A 314 4.19 16.81 -3.17
C MET A 314 5.08 17.97 -2.73
N ALA A 315 6.22 18.15 -3.38
CA ALA A 315 7.15 19.22 -3.09
C ALA A 315 7.67 19.90 -4.35
N SER A 316 7.76 21.22 -4.31
CA SER A 316 8.39 22.06 -5.34
C SER A 316 8.73 23.43 -4.73
N SER A 317 9.79 24.08 -5.20
CA SER A 317 10.04 25.48 -4.87
C SER A 317 9.16 26.47 -5.66
N ASN A 318 8.34 25.98 -6.59
CA ASN A 318 7.29 26.79 -7.22
C ASN A 318 6.13 26.96 -6.23
N GLU A 319 6.22 28.02 -5.42
CA GLU A 319 5.25 28.31 -4.35
C GLU A 319 3.83 28.53 -4.86
N ASP A 320 3.68 29.17 -6.04
CA ASP A 320 2.36 29.39 -6.64
C ASP A 320 1.69 28.08 -6.99
N LEU A 321 2.42 27.14 -7.59
CA LEU A 321 1.93 25.79 -7.87
C LEU A 321 1.50 25.07 -6.57
N ILE A 322 2.36 25.09 -5.55
CA ILE A 322 2.06 24.46 -4.26
C ILE A 322 0.84 25.10 -3.59
N ALA A 323 0.71 26.44 -3.66
CA ALA A 323 -0.45 27.15 -3.14
C ALA A 323 -1.73 26.76 -3.89
N ASP A 324 -1.65 26.60 -5.20
CA ASP A 324 -2.78 26.18 -6.04
C ASP A 324 -3.22 24.75 -5.73
N ILE A 325 -2.28 23.83 -5.53
CA ILE A 325 -2.58 22.45 -5.10
C ILE A 325 -3.23 22.45 -3.71
N LYS A 326 -2.71 23.24 -2.77
CA LYS A 326 -3.28 23.37 -1.41
C LYS A 326 -4.71 23.93 -1.40
N ARG A 327 -5.06 24.78 -2.35
CA ARG A 327 -6.43 25.32 -2.49
C ARG A 327 -7.40 24.33 -3.14
N ASP A 328 -6.89 23.46 -4.00
CA ASP A 328 -7.68 22.52 -4.76
C ASP A 328 -8.13 21.29 -3.95
N VAL A 329 -7.29 20.83 -3.02
CA VAL A 329 -7.62 19.72 -2.16
C VAL A 329 -8.66 20.13 -1.11
N SER A 330 -9.44 19.14 -0.66
CA SER A 330 -10.52 19.40 0.31
C SER A 330 -9.97 19.86 1.66
N ILE A 331 -10.77 20.63 2.39
CA ILE A 331 -10.50 20.88 3.81
C ILE A 331 -10.49 19.54 4.57
N TRP A 332 -9.55 19.35 5.49
CA TRP A 332 -9.35 18.09 6.22
C TRP A 332 -9.17 16.88 5.27
N ASN A 333 -8.41 17.07 4.22
CA ASN A 333 -8.21 16.07 3.15
C ASN A 333 -7.49 14.81 3.62
N ILE A 334 -6.70 14.86 4.71
CA ILE A 334 -6.11 13.68 5.34
C ILE A 334 -6.83 13.36 6.65
N ASN A 335 -6.73 12.12 7.10
CA ASN A 335 -7.30 11.70 8.37
C ASN A 335 -6.36 11.98 9.56
N SER A 336 -6.92 12.02 10.76
CA SER A 336 -6.18 12.28 12.01
C SER A 336 -5.08 11.24 12.31
N PHE A 337 -5.25 9.99 11.89
CA PHE A 337 -4.20 8.97 12.00
C PHE A 337 -2.98 9.30 11.13
N ALA A 338 -3.19 9.84 9.92
CA ALA A 338 -2.11 10.26 9.03
C ALA A 338 -1.38 11.49 9.58
N GLU A 339 -2.09 12.47 10.12
CA GLU A 339 -1.52 13.61 10.81
C GLU A 339 -0.67 13.17 12.02
N PHE A 340 -1.23 12.34 12.87
CA PHE A 340 -0.53 11.84 14.07
C PHE A 340 0.70 11.01 13.71
N PHE A 341 0.61 10.21 12.62
CA PHE A 341 1.78 9.49 12.10
C PHE A 341 2.94 10.45 11.77
N MET A 342 2.67 11.55 11.03
CA MET A 342 3.70 12.56 10.77
C MET A 342 4.22 13.23 12.04
N GLN A 343 3.34 13.50 13.01
CA GLN A 343 3.72 14.11 14.28
C GLN A 343 4.73 13.27 15.05
N ILE A 344 4.56 11.95 15.07
CA ILE A 344 5.42 11.04 15.86
C ILE A 344 6.58 10.44 15.07
N TYR A 345 6.57 10.49 13.73
CA TYR A 345 7.50 9.79 12.86
C TYR A 345 8.98 9.99 13.24
N ASN A 346 9.41 11.22 13.53
CA ASN A 346 10.81 11.52 13.82
C ASN A 346 11.35 10.80 15.07
N LYS A 347 10.48 10.36 15.99
CA LYS A 347 10.88 9.52 17.13
C LYS A 347 11.33 8.13 16.67
N TYR A 348 10.84 7.68 15.48
CA TYR A 348 11.01 6.34 14.94
C TYR A 348 11.86 6.29 13.66
N ASP A 349 12.53 7.39 13.31
CA ASP A 349 13.40 7.48 12.12
C ASP A 349 14.48 6.36 12.10
N LYS A 350 15.08 6.07 13.27
CA LYS A 350 16.05 4.96 13.37
C LYS A 350 15.42 3.58 13.12
N ASP A 351 14.15 3.40 13.53
CA ASP A 351 13.42 2.15 13.28
C ASP A 351 13.08 2.04 11.80
N TYR A 352 12.72 3.16 11.15
CA TYR A 352 12.49 3.23 9.73
C TYR A 352 13.74 2.86 8.91
N LYS A 353 14.89 3.46 9.24
CA LYS A 353 16.17 3.15 8.58
C LYS A 353 16.51 1.68 8.66
N ARG A 354 16.42 1.08 9.84
CA ARG A 354 16.63 -0.38 10.02
C ARG A 354 15.64 -1.23 9.21
N ALA A 355 14.40 -0.78 9.10
CA ALA A 355 13.40 -1.47 8.29
C ALA A 355 13.73 -1.43 6.79
N CYS A 356 14.23 -0.31 6.28
CA CYS A 356 14.71 -0.18 4.91
C CYS A 356 15.95 -1.07 4.65
N GLU A 357 16.91 -1.10 5.56
CA GLU A 357 18.08 -1.99 5.49
C GLU A 357 17.63 -3.45 5.41
N LYS A 358 16.76 -3.88 6.30
CA LYS A 358 16.21 -5.24 6.30
C LYS A 358 15.45 -5.56 5.01
N PHE A 359 14.72 -4.59 4.46
CA PHE A 359 14.04 -4.75 3.18
C PHE A 359 15.05 -4.99 2.05
N GLN A 360 16.17 -4.25 2.04
CA GLN A 360 17.24 -4.44 1.04
C GLN A 360 17.85 -5.84 1.10
N GLU A 361 18.12 -6.34 2.31
CA GLU A 361 18.65 -7.69 2.53
C GLU A 361 17.68 -8.76 1.97
N GLU A 362 16.39 -8.64 2.28
CA GLU A 362 15.37 -9.57 1.80
C GLU A 362 15.17 -9.48 0.29
N ARG A 363 15.19 -8.28 -0.28
CA ARG A 363 15.14 -8.09 -1.75
C ARG A 363 16.30 -8.80 -2.43
N ALA A 364 17.53 -8.62 -1.93
CA ALA A 364 18.72 -9.27 -2.48
C ALA A 364 18.62 -10.80 -2.38
N ARG A 365 18.14 -11.31 -1.23
CA ARG A 365 17.92 -12.75 -1.02
C ARG A 365 16.89 -13.32 -1.98
N PHE A 366 15.77 -12.62 -2.14
CA PHE A 366 14.67 -13.02 -3.03
C PHE A 366 15.13 -13.01 -4.49
N ALA A 367 15.79 -11.94 -4.95
CA ALA A 367 16.31 -11.84 -6.31
C ALA A 367 17.30 -12.98 -6.62
N LYS A 368 18.22 -13.29 -5.70
CA LYS A 368 19.15 -14.41 -5.85
C LYS A 368 18.42 -15.75 -5.94
N ALA A 369 17.42 -15.98 -5.12
CA ALA A 369 16.61 -17.21 -5.16
C ALA A 369 15.84 -17.34 -6.48
N CYS A 370 15.21 -16.27 -6.96
CA CYS A 370 14.48 -16.28 -8.24
C CYS A 370 15.42 -16.55 -9.43
N LEU A 371 16.60 -15.95 -9.46
CA LEU A 371 17.58 -16.15 -10.55
C LEU A 371 18.07 -17.60 -10.64
N LEU A 372 18.13 -18.34 -9.53
CA LEU A 372 18.48 -19.76 -9.55
C LEU A 372 17.48 -20.62 -10.31
N TYR A 373 16.20 -20.21 -10.35
CA TYR A 373 15.12 -20.96 -11.00
C TYR A 373 14.76 -20.42 -12.39
N THR A 374 15.06 -19.16 -12.67
CA THR A 374 14.71 -18.48 -13.93
C THR A 374 15.86 -18.38 -14.93
N SER A 375 17.11 -18.58 -14.48
CA SER A 375 18.24 -18.66 -15.39
C SER A 375 18.17 -19.96 -16.20
N PRO A 376 18.35 -19.92 -17.54
CA PRO A 376 18.37 -21.12 -18.36
C PRO A 376 19.38 -22.13 -17.80
N SER A 377 18.93 -23.34 -17.50
CA SER A 377 19.80 -24.42 -17.10
C SER A 377 20.82 -24.71 -18.22
N PRO A 378 22.07 -25.13 -17.88
CA PRO A 378 22.99 -25.63 -18.91
C PRO A 378 22.41 -26.76 -19.77
N ARG A 379 21.35 -27.44 -19.30
CA ARG A 379 20.60 -28.46 -20.06
C ARG A 379 19.69 -27.84 -21.11
N ASP A 380 19.13 -26.64 -20.85
CA ASP A 380 18.23 -25.98 -21.80
C ASP A 380 18.97 -25.41 -23.01
N LYS A 381 20.28 -25.13 -22.87
CA LYS A 381 21.16 -24.71 -23.96
C LYS A 381 21.56 -25.84 -24.93
N ARG A 382 21.22 -27.10 -24.62
CA ARG A 382 21.54 -28.27 -25.48
C ARG A 382 20.35 -28.70 -26.35
N GLN A 383 19.20 -28.03 -26.25
CA GLN A 383 17.99 -28.34 -27.01
C GLN A 383 17.60 -27.23 -28.00
N SER A 384 18.44 -26.21 -28.20
CA SER A 384 18.28 -25.18 -29.24
C SER A 384 19.31 -25.34 -30.34
#